data_89d1d911c7a6dc8e532d218ef558d6b0
#
_entry.id   89d1d911c7a6dc8e532d218ef558d6b0
#
_cell.length_a   1.000
_cell.length_b   1.000
_cell.length_c   1.000
_cell.angle_alpha   90.00
_cell.angle_beta   90.00
_cell.angle_gamma   90.00
#
_symmetry.space_group_name_H-M   'P 1'
#
loop_
_entity.id
_entity.type
_entity.pdbx_description
1 polymer ?
#
loop_
_entity_poly.entity_id
_entity_poly.type
_entity_poly.pdbx_seq_one_letter_code
_entity_poly.pdbx_strand_id
1 'polypeptide(L)'
;ILVTDGSGNLSFTDNSGGTSWQAVVTGATKTAVAGEGYFIDTTSNECNLTLPAGALGNEVSVIDYAGTFDSNKLTITPASGERIQGESADAVLTSSVERSAFTLAYSGATQGWLLKSK
;
A
#
# COMPACT_ATOMS: atom_id res chain seq x y z
N ILE A 1 -2.59 11.59 17.46
CA ILE A 1 -1.70 12.06 18.55
C ILE A 1 -1.96 13.52 18.82
N LEU A 2 -2.06 13.86 20.09
CA LEU A 2 -2.22 15.23 20.54
C LEU A 2 -0.84 15.85 20.70
N VAL A 3 -0.60 16.96 20.01
CA VAL A 3 0.69 17.65 20.10
C VAL A 3 0.48 19.12 20.37
N THR A 4 1.53 19.81 20.82
CA THR A 4 1.53 21.26 20.92
C THR A 4 2.38 21.84 19.80
N ASP A 5 2.04 23.06 19.38
CA ASP A 5 2.77 23.75 18.32
C ASP A 5 3.91 24.60 18.85
N GLY A 6 4.22 24.50 20.11
CA GLY A 6 5.27 25.30 20.74
C GLY A 6 4.77 26.64 21.29
N SER A 7 3.54 27.02 20.97
CA SER A 7 2.92 28.25 21.46
C SER A 7 1.85 27.99 22.49
N GLY A 8 1.75 26.74 22.95
CA GLY A 8 0.73 26.35 23.91
C GLY A 8 -0.58 25.89 23.30
N ASN A 9 -0.70 25.94 22.00
CA ASN A 9 -1.88 25.40 21.31
C ASN A 9 -1.73 23.89 21.18
N LEU A 10 -2.86 23.20 21.29
CA LEU A 10 -2.91 21.77 21.10
C LEU A 10 -3.60 21.47 19.79
N SER A 11 -3.07 20.51 19.07
CA SER A 11 -3.70 20.07 17.83
C SER A 11 -3.51 18.58 17.67
N PHE A 12 -4.36 17.99 16.82
CA PHE A 12 -4.18 16.60 16.43
C PHE A 12 -3.49 16.60 15.08
N THR A 13 -2.34 15.94 15.00
CA THR A 13 -1.70 15.70 13.72
C THR A 13 -2.19 14.36 13.20
N ASP A 14 -1.88 14.09 11.96
CA ASP A 14 -2.00 12.74 11.45
C ASP A 14 -1.16 11.89 12.37
N ASN A 15 -1.79 10.93 12.97
CA ASN A 15 -1.06 10.13 13.92
C ASN A 15 0.02 9.34 13.21
N SER A 16 1.10 9.09 13.92
CA SER A 16 2.25 8.41 13.36
C SER A 16 2.01 6.93 13.10
N GLY A 17 0.91 6.38 13.59
CA GLY A 17 0.57 4.97 13.39
C GLY A 17 -0.55 4.76 12.40
N GLY A 18 -1.15 5.82 11.88
CA GLY A 18 -2.31 5.71 11.01
C GLY A 18 -1.97 5.66 9.53
N THR A 19 -2.89 5.12 8.78
CA THR A 19 -2.80 5.08 7.34
C THR A 19 -3.52 6.30 6.77
N SER A 20 -2.87 7.00 5.86
CA SER A 20 -3.48 8.14 5.17
C SER A 20 -4.21 7.61 3.94
N TRP A 21 -5.52 7.47 4.03
CA TRP A 21 -6.32 6.92 2.94
C TRP A 21 -6.55 7.97 1.86
N GLN A 22 -6.33 7.57 0.62
CA GLN A 22 -6.40 8.46 -0.53
C GLN A 22 -7.71 8.28 -1.29
N ALA A 23 -7.97 9.17 -2.26
CA ALA A 23 -9.13 9.05 -3.11
C ALA A 23 -9.09 7.74 -3.91
N VAL A 24 -10.27 7.24 -4.29
CA VAL A 24 -10.39 5.97 -5.02
C VAL A 24 -9.55 6.00 -6.29
N VAL A 25 -8.77 4.95 -6.49
CA VAL A 25 -7.89 4.79 -7.66
C VAL A 25 -8.65 4.03 -8.73
N THR A 26 -8.88 4.65 -9.87
CA THR A 26 -9.60 4.04 -10.99
C THR A 26 -8.72 3.79 -12.21
N GLY A 27 -7.48 4.26 -12.18
CA GLY A 27 -6.57 4.11 -13.31
C GLY A 27 -5.91 2.74 -13.37
N ALA A 28 -5.26 2.46 -14.48
CA ALA A 28 -4.56 1.20 -14.69
C ALA A 28 -3.23 1.14 -13.93
N THR A 29 -2.72 2.26 -13.47
CA THR A 29 -1.46 2.34 -12.72
C THR A 29 -1.56 3.34 -11.59
N LYS A 30 -0.81 3.10 -10.53
CA LYS A 30 -0.70 4.01 -9.40
C LYS A 30 0.66 3.82 -8.76
N THR A 31 1.33 4.93 -8.43
CA THR A 31 2.57 4.88 -7.66
C THR A 31 2.21 5.11 -6.20
N ALA A 32 2.54 4.14 -5.35
CA ALA A 32 2.24 4.21 -3.92
C ALA A 32 3.24 5.10 -3.20
N VAL A 33 2.77 5.70 -2.10
CA VAL A 33 3.60 6.48 -1.19
C VAL A 33 3.54 5.82 0.18
N ALA A 34 4.68 5.72 0.84
CA ALA A 34 4.74 5.10 2.18
C ALA A 34 3.79 5.82 3.14
N GLY A 35 3.08 5.05 3.93
CA GLY A 35 2.11 5.58 4.90
C GLY A 35 0.72 5.79 4.34
N GLU A 36 0.52 5.57 3.05
CA GLU A 36 -0.78 5.77 2.42
C GLU A 36 -1.52 4.45 2.21
N GLY A 37 -2.83 4.56 2.11
CA GLY A 37 -3.70 3.45 1.77
C GLY A 37 -4.56 3.82 0.56
N TYR A 38 -4.91 2.82 -0.22
CA TYR A 38 -5.59 3.04 -1.49
C TYR A 38 -6.81 2.14 -1.61
N PHE A 39 -7.93 2.75 -1.99
CA PHE A 39 -9.12 2.03 -2.43
C PHE A 39 -8.96 1.82 -3.93
N ILE A 40 -8.72 0.59 -4.35
CA ILE A 40 -8.43 0.28 -5.76
C ILE A 40 -9.71 -0.20 -6.43
N ASP A 41 -10.16 0.55 -7.42
CA ASP A 41 -11.36 0.22 -8.20
C ASP A 41 -10.93 -0.37 -9.53
N THR A 42 -11.10 -1.68 -9.68
CA THR A 42 -10.75 -2.39 -10.91
C THR A 42 -11.98 -2.76 -11.73
N THR A 43 -13.09 -2.02 -11.57
CA THR A 43 -14.31 -2.29 -12.32
C THR A 43 -14.06 -2.28 -13.83
N SER A 44 -13.28 -1.31 -14.31
CA SER A 44 -13.07 -1.12 -15.75
C SER A 44 -11.76 -1.68 -16.27
N ASN A 45 -10.79 -1.94 -15.41
CA ASN A 45 -9.47 -2.41 -15.83
C ASN A 45 -8.67 -2.93 -14.65
N GLU A 46 -7.69 -3.76 -14.94
CA GLU A 46 -6.71 -4.17 -13.94
C GLU A 46 -5.90 -2.96 -13.49
N CYS A 47 -5.32 -3.05 -12.29
CA CYS A 47 -4.47 -1.98 -11.76
C CYS A 47 -3.10 -2.54 -11.39
N ASN A 48 -2.06 -1.78 -11.70
CA ASN A 48 -0.70 -2.06 -11.26
C ASN A 48 -0.29 -0.98 -10.26
N LEU A 49 -0.09 -1.36 -9.01
CA LEU A 49 0.37 -0.47 -7.96
C LEU A 49 1.87 -0.66 -7.79
N THR A 50 2.64 0.41 -8.01
CA THR A 50 4.10 0.37 -7.83
C THR A 50 4.44 0.87 -6.44
N LEU A 51 5.16 0.07 -5.68
CA LEU A 51 5.57 0.43 -4.33
C LEU A 51 6.69 1.46 -4.35
N PRO A 52 6.79 2.31 -3.32
CA PRO A 52 7.92 3.22 -3.19
C PRO A 52 9.17 2.44 -2.81
N ALA A 53 10.34 3.08 -2.94
CA ALA A 53 11.57 2.53 -2.39
C ALA A 53 11.37 2.32 -0.89
N GLY A 54 11.69 1.13 -0.39
CA GLY A 54 11.39 0.76 0.97
C GLY A 54 12.37 1.35 1.97
N ALA A 55 11.85 1.71 3.14
CA ALA A 55 12.63 2.00 4.32
C ALA A 55 11.98 1.23 5.46
N LEU A 56 12.78 0.76 6.40
CA LEU A 56 12.31 -0.10 7.49
C LEU A 56 11.09 0.52 8.17
N GLY A 57 10.02 -0.25 8.25
CA GLY A 57 8.79 0.17 8.91
C GLY A 57 7.80 0.91 8.02
N ASN A 58 8.15 1.20 6.76
CA ASN A 58 7.18 1.79 5.83
C ASN A 58 6.03 0.82 5.60
N GLU A 59 4.82 1.36 5.43
CA GLU A 59 3.62 0.57 5.17
C GLU A 59 2.84 1.15 4.00
N VAL A 60 2.20 0.27 3.25
CA VAL A 60 1.26 0.63 2.17
C VAL A 60 0.07 -0.31 2.29
N SER A 61 -1.14 0.24 2.29
CA SER A 61 -2.37 -0.54 2.44
C SER A 61 -3.21 -0.46 1.19
N VAL A 62 -3.95 -1.54 0.90
CA VAL A 62 -4.87 -1.59 -0.25
C VAL A 62 -6.16 -2.28 0.14
N ILE A 63 -7.25 -1.86 -0.50
CA ILE A 63 -8.57 -2.48 -0.35
C ILE A 63 -9.19 -2.57 -1.74
N ASP A 64 -9.79 -3.71 -2.04
CA ASP A 64 -10.58 -3.89 -3.27
C ASP A 64 -11.89 -3.10 -3.13
N TYR A 65 -11.93 -1.92 -3.75
CA TYR A 65 -13.04 -0.99 -3.59
C TYR A 65 -14.38 -1.54 -4.09
N ALA A 66 -14.37 -2.14 -5.27
CA ALA A 66 -15.60 -2.57 -5.95
C ALA A 66 -15.88 -4.07 -5.85
N GLY A 67 -14.97 -4.84 -5.25
CA GLY A 67 -15.10 -6.29 -5.20
C GLY A 67 -14.80 -6.94 -6.55
N THR A 68 -13.87 -6.38 -7.31
CA THR A 68 -13.62 -6.80 -8.69
C THR A 68 -12.24 -7.37 -8.95
N PHE A 69 -11.44 -7.61 -7.92
CA PHE A 69 -10.10 -8.19 -8.12
C PHE A 69 -10.16 -9.60 -8.72
N ASP A 70 -11.24 -10.32 -8.53
CA ASP A 70 -11.41 -11.64 -9.13
C ASP A 70 -11.63 -11.57 -10.64
N SER A 71 -12.11 -10.44 -11.15
CA SER A 71 -12.30 -10.22 -12.58
C SER A 71 -11.14 -9.44 -13.19
N ASN A 72 -10.69 -8.40 -12.50
CA ASN A 72 -9.57 -7.55 -12.92
C ASN A 72 -8.61 -7.42 -11.73
N LYS A 73 -7.54 -8.18 -11.77
CA LYS A 73 -6.65 -8.31 -10.63
C LYS A 73 -5.86 -7.05 -10.33
N LEU A 74 -5.40 -6.95 -9.09
CA LEU A 74 -4.41 -5.96 -8.68
C LEU A 74 -3.03 -6.61 -8.75
N THR A 75 -2.09 -5.95 -9.40
CA THR A 75 -0.68 -6.34 -9.41
C THR A 75 0.10 -5.31 -8.61
N ILE A 76 0.95 -5.78 -7.70
CA ILE A 76 1.81 -4.92 -6.90
C ILE A 76 3.25 -5.15 -7.34
N THR A 77 3.91 -4.09 -7.80
CA THR A 77 5.27 -4.15 -8.32
C THR A 77 6.20 -3.45 -7.32
N PRO A 78 7.26 -4.12 -6.84
CA PRO A 78 8.20 -3.47 -5.93
C PRO A 78 9.08 -2.46 -6.66
N ALA A 79 9.72 -1.58 -5.90
CA ALA A 79 10.74 -0.71 -6.47
C ALA A 79 11.90 -1.57 -6.98
N SER A 80 12.64 -1.03 -7.94
CA SER A 80 13.70 -1.77 -8.63
C SER A 80 14.65 -2.47 -7.64
N GLY A 81 14.81 -3.77 -7.81
CA GLY A 81 15.70 -4.58 -7.00
C GLY A 81 15.14 -5.02 -5.65
N GLU A 82 13.94 -4.58 -5.29
CA GLU A 82 13.34 -4.93 -4.00
C GLU A 82 12.51 -6.20 -4.12
N ARG A 83 12.10 -6.72 -2.95
CA ARG A 83 11.40 -8.00 -2.86
C ARG A 83 10.07 -7.83 -2.17
N ILE A 84 9.15 -8.75 -2.47
CA ILE A 84 7.88 -8.86 -1.75
C ILE A 84 7.80 -10.30 -1.26
N GLN A 85 7.52 -10.48 0.03
CA GLN A 85 7.37 -11.81 0.66
C GLN A 85 8.60 -12.71 0.47
N GLY A 86 9.78 -12.10 0.40
CA GLY A 86 11.03 -12.84 0.23
C GLY A 86 11.23 -13.48 -1.13
N GLU A 87 10.35 -13.18 -2.08
CA GLU A 87 10.48 -13.69 -3.44
C GLU A 87 11.68 -13.05 -4.14
N SER A 88 11.97 -13.49 -5.36
CA SER A 88 13.07 -12.93 -6.13
C SER A 88 12.91 -11.41 -6.29
N ALA A 89 14.05 -10.72 -6.43
CA ALA A 89 14.02 -9.28 -6.67
C ALA A 89 13.14 -8.96 -7.90
N ASP A 90 12.37 -7.91 -7.79
CA ASP A 90 11.46 -7.41 -8.83
C ASP A 90 10.23 -8.29 -9.09
N ALA A 91 10.07 -9.42 -8.40
CA ALA A 91 8.88 -10.25 -8.56
C ALA A 91 7.65 -9.51 -8.03
N VAL A 92 6.53 -9.63 -8.76
CA VAL A 92 5.29 -8.93 -8.42
C VAL A 92 4.41 -9.79 -7.52
N LEU A 93 3.53 -9.12 -6.77
CA LEU A 93 2.48 -9.79 -6.00
C LEU A 93 1.15 -9.53 -6.70
N THR A 94 0.37 -10.58 -6.90
CA THR A 94 -0.93 -10.45 -7.55
C THR A 94 -2.03 -10.76 -6.54
N SER A 95 -3.06 -9.91 -6.50
CA SER A 95 -4.27 -10.16 -5.72
C SER A 95 -5.44 -10.34 -6.70
N SER A 96 -6.05 -11.52 -6.66
CA SER A 96 -7.15 -11.86 -7.57
C SER A 96 -8.37 -12.39 -6.83
N VAL A 97 -8.49 -12.07 -5.56
CA VAL A 97 -9.65 -12.47 -4.73
C VAL A 97 -10.49 -11.24 -4.46
N GLU A 98 -11.79 -11.33 -4.71
CA GLU A 98 -12.69 -10.20 -4.46
C GLU A 98 -12.67 -9.78 -3.00
N ARG A 99 -12.80 -8.47 -2.77
CA ARG A 99 -12.82 -7.86 -1.44
C ARG A 99 -11.55 -8.09 -0.63
N SER A 100 -10.42 -8.32 -1.32
CA SER A 100 -9.14 -8.40 -0.65
C SER A 100 -8.77 -7.08 0.02
N ALA A 101 -8.15 -7.18 1.19
CA ALA A 101 -7.64 -6.02 1.91
C ALA A 101 -6.40 -6.46 2.67
N PHE A 102 -5.30 -5.72 2.51
CA PHE A 102 -4.07 -6.08 3.19
C PHE A 102 -3.14 -4.88 3.29
N THR A 103 -2.15 -5.01 4.17
CA THR A 103 -1.10 -4.01 4.36
C THR A 103 0.24 -4.67 4.12
N LEU A 104 1.11 -3.98 3.38
CA LEU A 104 2.48 -4.40 3.18
C LEU A 104 3.38 -3.54 4.07
N ALA A 105 4.30 -4.19 4.79
CA ALA A 105 5.26 -3.51 5.66
C ALA A 105 6.68 -3.86 5.19
N TYR A 106 7.53 -2.86 5.04
CA TYR A 106 8.90 -3.10 4.59
C TYR A 106 9.78 -3.51 5.75
N SER A 107 10.41 -4.66 5.60
CA SER A 107 11.21 -5.29 6.66
C SER A 107 12.71 -5.23 6.42
N GLY A 108 13.15 -4.61 5.35
CA GLY A 108 14.56 -4.56 4.98
C GLY A 108 14.84 -5.28 3.66
N ALA A 109 16.09 -5.27 3.23
CA ALA A 109 16.45 -5.77 1.90
C ALA A 109 16.33 -7.29 1.76
N THR A 110 16.42 -8.03 2.84
CA THR A 110 16.45 -9.51 2.79
C THR A 110 15.12 -10.10 2.39
N GLN A 111 14.03 -9.68 3.04
CA GLN A 111 12.69 -10.19 2.75
C GLN A 111 11.81 -9.17 2.01
N GLY A 112 12.16 -7.89 2.09
CA GLY A 112 11.42 -6.82 1.43
C GLY A 112 10.11 -6.50 2.12
N TRP A 113 9.08 -6.34 1.31
CA TRP A 113 7.73 -6.02 1.78
C TRP A 113 7.02 -7.29 2.21
N LEU A 114 6.51 -7.31 3.44
CA LEU A 114 5.78 -8.47 3.97
C LEU A 114 4.33 -8.13 4.19
N LEU A 115 3.44 -9.11 3.99
CA LEU A 115 2.02 -8.94 4.26
C LEU A 115 1.81 -8.92 5.78
N LYS A 116 1.37 -7.80 6.28
CA LYS A 116 1.12 -7.60 7.70
C LYS A 116 -0.29 -8.07 8.07
N SER A 117 -1.24 -7.85 7.15
CA SER A 117 -2.64 -8.18 7.35
C SER A 117 -3.18 -8.69 6.04
N LYS A 118 -3.94 -9.77 6.07
CA LYS A 118 -4.48 -10.41 4.88
C LYS A 118 -5.98 -10.57 4.97
#